data_f427feff7dbe72e70d39888fcfc3816c
#
_entry.id   f427feff7dbe72e70d39888fcfc3816c
#
_cell.length_a   1.000
_cell.length_b   1.000
_cell.length_c   1.000
_cell.angle_alpha   90.00
_cell.angle_beta   90.00
_cell.angle_gamma   90.00
#
_symmetry.space_group_name_H-M   'P 1'
#
loop_
_entity.id
_entity.type
_entity.pdbx_description
1 polymer ?
#
loop_
_entity_poly.entity_id
_entity_poly.type
_entity_poly.pdbx_seq_one_letter_code
_entity_poly.pdbx_strand_id
1 'polypeptide(L)'
;GDHQSDVTAGLGISARAEPSGETVLLAGAGIGRIGAGGLCDQIGRPAISPSAKGQIMMAISEGLKVTGLEHVRVEIWVPQGERISRQTLNPKLGIMGGISILGSTGFVEPWNEHLINERAEELKGAKKVVVSTGRTGLKLSRILFPDHEAVLMGNQLGRLEFEPDQESILCGLPALILKWAWPEILENTGYNTVAEMVEKEPEHENIALGLRRAKEKLPYTRIVLLHRDGRILLEAP
;
A
#
# COMPACT_ATOMS: atom_id res chain seq x y z
N GLY A 1 5.07 6.56 -13.96
CA GLY A 1 6.40 6.52 -13.35
C GLY A 1 7.43 6.08 -14.36
N ASP A 2 8.68 6.47 -14.18
CA ASP A 2 9.78 6.14 -15.10
C ASP A 2 10.57 4.92 -14.63
N HIS A 3 10.08 4.24 -13.61
CA HIS A 3 10.78 3.10 -13.03
C HIS A 3 10.58 1.85 -13.87
N GLN A 4 11.67 1.22 -14.31
CA GLN A 4 11.64 0.05 -15.23
C GLN A 4 10.87 -1.16 -14.68
N SER A 5 10.75 -1.29 -13.36
CA SER A 5 9.98 -2.36 -12.71
C SER A 5 8.49 -2.05 -12.52
N ASP A 6 8.05 -0.83 -12.79
CA ASP A 6 6.65 -0.44 -12.67
C ASP A 6 5.90 -0.79 -13.98
N VAL A 7 4.94 -1.69 -13.91
CA VAL A 7 4.11 -2.07 -15.06
C VAL A 7 3.31 -0.91 -15.64
N THR A 8 3.19 0.21 -14.92
CA THR A 8 2.56 1.46 -15.36
C THR A 8 3.56 2.47 -15.95
N ALA A 9 4.85 2.12 -16.00
CA ALA A 9 5.87 3.00 -16.57
C ALA A 9 5.55 3.34 -18.03
N GLY A 10 5.65 4.62 -18.38
CA GLY A 10 5.34 5.11 -19.72
C GLY A 10 3.87 5.08 -20.12
N LEU A 11 2.96 4.75 -19.19
CA LEU A 11 1.53 4.71 -19.48
C LEU A 11 0.97 6.12 -19.68
N GLY A 12 0.39 6.37 -20.86
CA GLY A 12 -0.23 7.66 -21.16
C GLY A 12 -1.54 7.85 -20.40
N ILE A 13 -1.67 9.01 -19.75
CA ILE A 13 -2.94 9.49 -19.18
C ILE A 13 -3.41 10.65 -20.05
N SER A 14 -4.66 10.61 -20.48
CA SER A 14 -5.29 11.63 -21.31
C SER A 14 -6.34 12.38 -20.49
N ALA A 15 -6.49 13.67 -20.79
CA ALA A 15 -7.52 14.51 -20.20
C ALA A 15 -8.20 15.37 -21.27
N ARG A 16 -9.49 15.60 -21.11
CA ARG A 16 -10.30 16.53 -21.91
C ARG A 16 -11.02 17.47 -20.97
N ALA A 17 -10.94 18.74 -21.29
CA ALA A 17 -11.61 19.80 -20.53
C ALA A 17 -12.57 20.56 -21.45
N GLU A 18 -13.79 20.77 -21.00
CA GLU A 18 -14.85 21.49 -21.74
C GLU A 18 -15.58 22.44 -20.79
N PRO A 19 -15.92 23.68 -21.24
CA PRO A 19 -16.77 24.55 -20.47
C PRO A 19 -18.10 23.88 -20.10
N SER A 20 -18.56 24.07 -18.87
CA SER A 20 -19.81 23.47 -18.38
C SER A 20 -20.50 24.32 -17.34
N GLY A 21 -21.70 23.94 -16.93
CA GLY A 21 -22.47 24.68 -15.90
C GLY A 21 -21.98 24.35 -14.45
N GLU A 22 -21.12 23.37 -14.28
CA GLU A 22 -20.52 23.00 -12.98
C GLU A 22 -19.11 22.45 -13.17
N THR A 23 -18.28 22.58 -12.14
CA THR A 23 -16.95 21.99 -12.17
C THR A 23 -17.00 20.55 -11.70
N VAL A 24 -16.70 19.60 -12.62
CA VAL A 24 -16.79 18.17 -12.37
C VAL A 24 -15.58 17.41 -12.93
N LEU A 25 -15.05 16.45 -12.16
CA LEU A 25 -14.05 15.49 -12.60
C LEU A 25 -14.70 14.14 -12.88
N LEU A 26 -14.57 13.66 -14.11
CA LEU A 26 -15.07 12.39 -14.58
C LEU A 26 -13.90 11.40 -14.82
N ALA A 27 -14.14 10.14 -14.51
CA ALA A 27 -13.23 9.03 -14.81
C ALA A 27 -13.76 8.25 -16.02
N GLY A 28 -13.02 8.31 -17.10
CA GLY A 28 -13.29 7.61 -18.35
C GLY A 28 -12.68 6.21 -18.39
N ALA A 29 -12.57 5.67 -19.60
CA ALA A 29 -12.08 4.32 -19.84
C ALA A 29 -10.66 4.10 -19.28
N GLY A 30 -10.42 2.87 -18.76
CA GLY A 30 -9.12 2.47 -18.22
C GLY A 30 -8.79 3.03 -16.83
N ILE A 31 -9.69 3.81 -16.22
CA ILE A 31 -9.65 4.08 -14.78
C ILE A 31 -10.54 3.06 -14.08
N GLY A 32 -9.96 2.36 -13.12
CA GLY A 32 -10.63 1.31 -12.38
C GLY A 32 -11.81 1.82 -11.55
N ARG A 33 -12.73 0.92 -11.25
CA ARG A 33 -13.85 1.16 -10.35
C ARG A 33 -13.83 0.15 -9.20
N ILE A 34 -14.22 0.58 -8.03
CA ILE A 34 -14.30 -0.25 -6.83
C ILE A 34 -15.48 -1.21 -7.02
N GLY A 35 -15.20 -2.53 -7.11
CA GLY A 35 -16.19 -3.55 -7.46
C GLY A 35 -16.78 -4.27 -6.26
N ALA A 36 -15.97 -4.73 -5.32
CA ALA A 36 -16.44 -5.49 -4.16
C ALA A 36 -15.68 -5.10 -2.90
N GLY A 37 -16.36 -5.26 -1.76
CA GLY A 37 -15.90 -4.78 -0.47
C GLY A 37 -14.51 -5.20 -0.05
N GLY A 38 -13.80 -4.26 0.56
CA GLY A 38 -12.51 -4.44 1.20
C GLY A 38 -11.73 -3.15 1.36
N LEU A 39 -11.89 -2.15 0.50
CA LEU A 39 -11.08 -0.92 0.56
C LEU A 39 -11.87 0.36 0.87
N CYS A 40 -13.16 0.42 0.60
CA CYS A 40 -14.02 1.57 0.91
C CYS A 40 -15.49 1.18 0.76
N ASP A 41 -16.38 1.82 1.51
CA ASP A 41 -17.85 1.64 1.50
C ASP A 41 -18.56 2.13 0.21
N GLN A 42 -17.84 2.24 -0.93
CA GLN A 42 -18.35 2.96 -2.10
C GLN A 42 -18.14 2.17 -3.40
N ILE A 43 -18.86 1.07 -3.53
CA ILE A 43 -18.92 0.26 -4.76
C ILE A 43 -19.34 1.15 -5.96
N GLY A 44 -18.68 0.93 -7.11
CA GLY A 44 -18.95 1.64 -8.36
C GLY A 44 -18.20 2.96 -8.52
N ARG A 45 -17.59 3.51 -7.48
CA ARG A 45 -16.81 4.74 -7.59
C ARG A 45 -15.49 4.52 -8.34
N PRO A 46 -15.02 5.55 -9.06
CA PRO A 46 -13.69 5.51 -9.65
C PRO A 46 -12.61 5.29 -8.60
N ALA A 47 -11.62 4.49 -8.93
CA ALA A 47 -10.46 4.21 -8.10
C ALA A 47 -9.46 5.39 -8.14
N ILE A 48 -9.93 6.57 -7.75
CA ILE A 48 -9.14 7.79 -7.60
C ILE A 48 -9.08 8.10 -6.09
N SER A 49 -7.87 8.10 -5.51
CA SER A 49 -7.72 8.39 -4.09
C SER A 49 -8.13 9.83 -3.76
N PRO A 50 -8.62 10.10 -2.53
CA PRO A 50 -8.99 11.47 -2.13
C PRO A 50 -7.85 12.48 -2.33
N SER A 51 -6.62 12.11 -2.04
CA SER A 51 -5.44 12.96 -2.23
C SER A 51 -5.16 13.25 -3.70
N ALA A 52 -5.21 12.24 -4.57
CA ALA A 52 -5.04 12.43 -6.01
C ALA A 52 -6.17 13.29 -6.60
N LYS A 53 -7.42 13.05 -6.18
CA LYS A 53 -8.56 13.88 -6.57
C LYS A 53 -8.37 15.34 -6.15
N GLY A 54 -7.88 15.58 -4.92
CA GLY A 54 -7.58 16.92 -4.42
C GLY A 54 -6.55 17.64 -5.29
N GLN A 55 -5.47 16.99 -5.67
CA GLN A 55 -4.44 17.56 -6.55
C GLN A 55 -4.99 17.89 -7.94
N ILE A 56 -5.78 16.98 -8.53
CA ILE A 56 -6.43 17.25 -9.83
C ILE A 56 -7.37 18.44 -9.73
N MET A 57 -8.17 18.52 -8.67
CA MET A 57 -9.10 19.64 -8.47
C MET A 57 -8.36 20.96 -8.25
N MET A 58 -7.20 20.97 -7.59
CA MET A 58 -6.34 22.16 -7.49
C MET A 58 -5.85 22.60 -8.86
N ALA A 59 -5.32 21.69 -9.68
CA ALA A 59 -4.88 22.02 -11.04
C ALA A 59 -6.03 22.55 -11.92
N ILE A 60 -7.23 21.98 -11.78
CA ILE A 60 -8.44 22.50 -12.45
C ILE A 60 -8.74 23.94 -11.98
N SER A 61 -8.69 24.20 -10.68
CA SER A 61 -8.95 25.55 -10.13
C SER A 61 -7.93 26.57 -10.63
N GLU A 62 -6.67 26.21 -10.74
CA GLU A 62 -5.61 27.05 -11.31
C GLU A 62 -5.88 27.34 -12.80
N GLY A 63 -6.25 26.32 -13.57
CA GLY A 63 -6.63 26.48 -14.98
C GLY A 63 -7.83 27.39 -15.19
N LEU A 64 -8.86 27.31 -14.33
CA LEU A 64 -10.03 28.21 -14.37
C LEU A 64 -9.63 29.68 -14.14
N LYS A 65 -8.73 29.94 -13.19
CA LYS A 65 -8.22 31.30 -12.92
C LYS A 65 -7.48 31.88 -14.13
N VAL A 66 -6.72 31.05 -14.83
CA VAL A 66 -5.94 31.48 -16.01
C VAL A 66 -6.86 31.73 -17.22
N THR A 67 -7.86 30.88 -17.42
CA THR A 67 -8.74 30.91 -18.58
C THR A 67 -9.92 31.88 -18.42
N GLY A 68 -10.24 32.28 -17.18
CA GLY A 68 -11.43 33.12 -16.88
C GLY A 68 -12.76 32.37 -16.99
N LEU A 69 -12.71 31.02 -17.13
CA LEU A 69 -13.92 30.21 -17.12
C LEU A 69 -14.44 30.03 -15.69
N GLU A 70 -15.75 30.04 -15.51
CA GLU A 70 -16.36 29.81 -14.20
C GLU A 70 -16.38 28.35 -13.84
N HIS A 71 -16.70 27.46 -14.80
CA HIS A 71 -16.84 26.05 -14.59
C HIS A 71 -16.30 25.23 -15.77
N VAL A 72 -15.84 23.99 -15.48
CA VAL A 72 -15.31 23.08 -16.48
C VAL A 72 -15.65 21.63 -16.14
N ARG A 73 -16.00 20.85 -17.15
CA ARG A 73 -16.05 19.39 -17.07
C ARG A 73 -14.71 18.85 -17.53
N VAL A 74 -14.04 18.11 -16.66
CA VAL A 74 -12.78 17.43 -16.98
C VAL A 74 -13.00 15.92 -16.93
N GLU A 75 -12.72 15.26 -18.03
CA GLU A 75 -12.67 13.80 -18.10
C GLU A 75 -11.22 13.34 -18.23
N ILE A 76 -10.83 12.39 -17.40
CA ILE A 76 -9.52 11.74 -17.50
C ILE A 76 -9.70 10.27 -17.86
N TRP A 77 -8.83 9.73 -18.72
CA TRP A 77 -8.85 8.31 -19.09
C TRP A 77 -7.46 7.78 -19.38
N VAL A 78 -7.33 6.46 -19.38
CA VAL A 78 -6.06 5.78 -19.61
C VAL A 78 -6.27 4.73 -20.69
N PRO A 79 -5.89 4.99 -21.96
CA PRO A 79 -6.21 4.12 -23.09
C PRO A 79 -5.85 2.64 -22.92
N GLN A 80 -4.73 2.36 -22.24
CA GLN A 80 -4.26 1.00 -21.98
C GLN A 80 -4.55 0.54 -20.55
N GLY A 81 -5.27 1.33 -19.75
CA GLY A 81 -5.44 1.13 -18.32
C GLY A 81 -6.10 -0.20 -17.97
N GLU A 82 -7.12 -0.63 -18.72
CA GLU A 82 -7.78 -1.91 -18.50
C GLU A 82 -6.83 -3.10 -18.73
N ARG A 83 -6.04 -3.06 -19.79
CA ARG A 83 -5.07 -4.12 -20.10
C ARG A 83 -3.99 -4.20 -19.05
N ILE A 84 -3.41 -3.07 -18.67
CA ILE A 84 -2.31 -2.99 -17.71
C ILE A 84 -2.78 -3.32 -16.30
N SER A 85 -4.01 -2.96 -15.91
CA SER A 85 -4.54 -3.22 -14.58
C SER A 85 -4.49 -4.70 -14.19
N ARG A 86 -4.59 -5.61 -15.15
CA ARG A 86 -4.50 -7.06 -14.93
C ARG A 86 -3.14 -7.51 -14.41
N GLN A 87 -2.09 -6.71 -14.63
CA GLN A 87 -0.72 -6.94 -14.16
C GLN A 87 -0.43 -6.22 -12.82
N THR A 88 -1.40 -5.48 -12.30
CA THR A 88 -1.31 -4.76 -11.02
C THR A 88 -2.00 -5.53 -9.90
N LEU A 89 -1.99 -4.97 -8.69
CA LEU A 89 -2.75 -5.52 -7.57
C LEU A 89 -4.24 -5.20 -7.63
N ASN A 90 -4.71 -4.37 -8.58
CA ASN A 90 -6.09 -3.93 -8.66
C ASN A 90 -7.13 -5.06 -8.64
N PRO A 91 -6.98 -6.12 -9.46
CA PRO A 91 -7.94 -7.24 -9.44
C PRO A 91 -8.02 -7.91 -8.07
N LYS A 92 -6.89 -8.07 -7.38
CA LYS A 92 -6.84 -8.66 -6.03
C LYS A 92 -7.47 -7.78 -4.96
N LEU A 93 -7.54 -6.47 -5.22
CA LEU A 93 -8.15 -5.47 -4.35
C LEU A 93 -9.62 -5.19 -4.71
N GLY A 94 -10.20 -5.93 -5.67
CA GLY A 94 -11.56 -5.72 -6.13
C GLY A 94 -11.75 -4.46 -6.98
N ILE A 95 -10.68 -3.93 -7.57
CA ILE A 95 -10.73 -2.80 -8.50
C ILE A 95 -10.75 -3.33 -9.92
N MET A 96 -11.82 -3.05 -10.64
CA MET A 96 -12.10 -3.61 -11.96
C MET A 96 -12.07 -2.54 -13.05
N GLY A 97 -11.79 -2.95 -14.30
CA GLY A 97 -11.92 -2.12 -15.51
C GLY A 97 -10.80 -1.10 -15.74
N GLY A 98 -9.76 -1.05 -14.90
CA GLY A 98 -8.66 -0.12 -15.10
C GLY A 98 -7.68 0.00 -13.95
N ILE A 99 -6.77 0.96 -14.08
CA ILE A 99 -5.78 1.29 -13.04
C ILE A 99 -6.38 2.23 -11.98
N SER A 100 -5.74 2.27 -10.81
CA SER A 100 -6.02 3.27 -9.78
C SER A 100 -5.21 4.53 -10.02
N ILE A 101 -5.81 5.69 -9.77
CA ILE A 101 -5.10 6.97 -9.66
C ILE A 101 -4.86 7.26 -8.18
N LEU A 102 -3.62 7.21 -7.77
CA LEU A 102 -3.24 7.40 -6.36
C LEU A 102 -1.95 8.21 -6.27
N GLY A 103 -1.67 8.73 -5.10
CA GLY A 103 -0.51 9.54 -4.80
C GLY A 103 -0.90 10.74 -3.94
N SER A 104 0.07 11.28 -3.22
CA SER A 104 -0.16 12.38 -2.28
C SER A 104 0.75 13.59 -2.52
N THR A 105 1.88 13.39 -3.20
CA THR A 105 2.90 14.43 -3.35
C THR A 105 3.33 14.68 -4.80
N GLY A 106 2.92 13.84 -5.75
CA GLY A 106 3.43 13.87 -7.12
C GLY A 106 4.87 13.34 -7.28
N PHE A 107 5.55 13.04 -6.18
CA PHE A 107 6.86 12.42 -6.21
C PHE A 107 6.74 10.90 -6.11
N VAL A 108 7.51 10.21 -6.94
CA VAL A 108 7.67 8.75 -6.87
C VAL A 108 8.99 8.46 -6.16
N GLU A 109 8.91 7.83 -5.00
CA GLU A 109 10.10 7.22 -4.41
C GLU A 109 10.32 5.89 -5.14
N PRO A 110 11.39 5.73 -5.92
CA PRO A 110 11.66 4.48 -6.61
C PRO A 110 11.90 3.38 -5.56
N TRP A 111 11.10 2.34 -5.65
CA TRP A 111 11.31 1.13 -4.88
C TRP A 111 12.31 0.28 -5.64
N ASN A 112 13.61 0.52 -5.40
CA ASN A 112 14.71 -0.04 -6.17
C ASN A 112 15.33 -1.23 -5.44
N GLU A 113 15.62 -2.32 -6.15
CA GLU A 113 16.32 -3.49 -5.60
C GLU A 113 17.70 -3.15 -5.02
N HIS A 114 18.41 -2.20 -5.60
CA HIS A 114 19.68 -1.71 -5.07
C HIS A 114 19.52 -1.08 -3.68
N LEU A 115 18.54 -0.20 -3.50
CA LEU A 115 18.25 0.41 -2.20
C LEU A 115 17.84 -0.61 -1.13
N ILE A 116 17.21 -1.71 -1.54
CA ILE A 116 16.85 -2.78 -0.61
C ILE A 116 18.09 -3.55 -0.19
N ASN A 117 18.98 -3.86 -1.13
CA ASN A 117 20.23 -4.56 -0.83
C ASN A 117 21.17 -3.68 0.02
N GLU A 118 21.32 -2.40 -0.29
CA GLU A 118 22.07 -1.45 0.55
C GLU A 118 21.50 -1.38 1.97
N ARG A 119 20.18 -1.29 2.12
CA ARG A 119 19.52 -1.29 3.44
C ARG A 119 19.67 -2.61 4.19
N ALA A 120 19.63 -3.74 3.49
CA ALA A 120 19.87 -5.04 4.11
C ALA A 120 21.33 -5.17 4.59
N GLU A 121 22.29 -4.63 3.85
CA GLU A 121 23.70 -4.59 4.27
C GLU A 121 23.92 -3.62 5.45
N GLU A 122 23.27 -2.44 5.46
CA GLU A 122 23.31 -1.50 6.59
C GLU A 122 22.83 -2.16 7.88
N LEU A 123 21.79 -3.02 7.80
CA LEU A 123 21.24 -3.71 8.95
C LEU A 123 22.18 -4.76 9.57
N LYS A 124 23.11 -5.33 8.80
CA LYS A 124 24.05 -6.36 9.31
C LYS A 124 24.98 -5.82 10.40
N GLY A 125 25.22 -4.52 10.46
CA GLY A 125 26.06 -3.89 11.49
C GLY A 125 25.31 -3.37 12.71
N ALA A 126 23.99 -3.28 12.65
CA ALA A 126 23.17 -2.71 13.71
C ALA A 126 22.84 -3.77 14.77
N LYS A 127 23.04 -3.44 16.06
CA LYS A 127 22.69 -4.36 17.16
C LYS A 127 21.20 -4.45 17.42
N LYS A 128 20.46 -3.38 17.13
CA LYS A 128 19.01 -3.26 17.34
C LYS A 128 18.34 -2.77 16.07
N VAL A 129 17.47 -3.57 15.51
CA VAL A 129 16.79 -3.24 14.25
C VAL A 129 15.28 -3.45 14.35
N VAL A 130 14.51 -2.57 13.73
CA VAL A 130 13.09 -2.79 13.51
C VAL A 130 12.78 -2.68 12.03
N VAL A 131 12.22 -3.72 11.48
CA VAL A 131 11.89 -3.84 10.07
C VAL A 131 10.38 -3.72 9.88
N SER A 132 9.96 -2.96 8.88
CA SER A 132 8.55 -2.73 8.60
C SER A 132 8.17 -3.10 7.18
N THR A 133 6.94 -3.60 7.03
CA THR A 133 6.36 -3.97 5.73
C THR A 133 5.67 -2.81 5.01
N GLY A 134 5.40 -1.71 5.70
CA GLY A 134 4.70 -0.55 5.14
C GLY A 134 5.03 0.76 5.86
N ARG A 135 4.75 1.88 5.19
CA ARG A 135 5.07 3.24 5.71
C ARG A 135 4.42 3.54 7.07
N THR A 136 3.18 3.07 7.27
CA THR A 136 2.50 3.20 8.58
C THR A 136 3.25 2.44 9.65
N GLY A 137 3.64 1.19 9.37
CA GLY A 137 4.48 0.39 10.26
C GLY A 137 5.79 1.08 10.58
N LEU A 138 6.51 1.58 9.57
CA LEU A 138 7.78 2.30 9.76
C LEU A 138 7.62 3.54 10.66
N LYS A 139 6.57 4.36 10.42
CA LYS A 139 6.31 5.54 11.25
C LYS A 139 6.05 5.16 12.70
N LEU A 140 5.24 4.14 12.93
CA LEU A 140 4.91 3.68 14.27
C LEU A 140 6.09 2.99 14.96
N SER A 141 6.89 2.21 14.21
CA SER A 141 8.11 1.57 14.73
C SER A 141 9.09 2.57 15.31
N ARG A 142 9.31 3.71 14.64
CA ARG A 142 10.20 4.78 15.13
C ARG A 142 9.74 5.40 16.44
N ILE A 143 8.44 5.37 16.71
CA ILE A 143 7.86 5.87 17.95
C ILE A 143 7.95 4.82 19.06
N LEU A 144 7.62 3.56 18.73
CA LEU A 144 7.56 2.46 19.69
C LEU A 144 8.93 1.91 20.07
N PHE A 145 9.89 1.97 19.14
CA PHE A 145 11.23 1.41 19.28
C PHE A 145 12.30 2.47 18.93
N PRO A 146 12.39 3.57 19.70
CA PRO A 146 13.27 4.70 19.36
C PRO A 146 14.75 4.36 19.34
N ASP A 147 15.16 3.31 20.06
CA ASP A 147 16.55 2.84 20.15
C ASP A 147 16.94 1.84 19.03
N HIS A 148 15.99 1.51 18.13
CA HIS A 148 16.21 0.60 17.03
C HIS A 148 16.38 1.35 15.71
N GLU A 149 17.26 0.86 14.88
CA GLU A 149 17.34 1.32 13.50
C GLU A 149 16.11 0.84 12.71
N ALA A 150 15.30 1.79 12.24
CA ALA A 150 14.00 1.51 11.64
C ALA A 150 14.10 1.53 10.11
N VAL A 151 13.83 0.39 9.47
CA VAL A 151 13.93 0.21 8.02
C VAL A 151 12.65 -0.31 7.39
N LEU A 152 12.33 0.22 6.20
CA LEU A 152 11.21 -0.23 5.39
C LEU A 152 11.68 -1.25 4.35
N MET A 153 11.22 -2.49 4.46
CA MET A 153 11.56 -3.59 3.54
C MET A 153 10.40 -4.03 2.62
N GLY A 154 9.18 -3.56 2.88
CA GLY A 154 8.01 -3.94 2.08
C GLY A 154 7.76 -5.44 2.10
N ASN A 155 7.64 -6.04 0.92
CA ASN A 155 7.47 -7.49 0.74
C ASN A 155 8.79 -8.25 0.62
N GLN A 156 9.95 -7.57 0.71
CA GLN A 156 11.29 -8.15 0.52
C GLN A 156 11.90 -8.72 1.81
N LEU A 157 11.08 -8.98 2.81
CA LEU A 157 11.51 -9.52 4.11
C LEU A 157 12.30 -10.84 3.99
N GLY A 158 12.04 -11.65 2.96
CA GLY A 158 12.75 -12.91 2.71
C GLY A 158 14.23 -12.74 2.32
N ARG A 159 14.71 -11.50 2.15
CA ARG A 159 16.13 -11.18 1.91
C ARG A 159 16.89 -10.86 3.18
N LEU A 160 16.19 -10.79 4.31
CA LEU A 160 16.79 -10.48 5.60
C LEU A 160 17.29 -11.74 6.27
N GLU A 161 18.50 -11.64 6.77
CA GLU A 161 19.10 -12.61 7.66
C GLU A 161 19.54 -11.85 8.92
N PHE A 162 19.05 -12.30 10.07
CA PHE A 162 19.40 -11.70 11.36
C PHE A 162 20.32 -12.64 12.14
N GLU A 163 21.30 -12.07 12.80
CA GLU A 163 22.20 -12.80 13.67
C GLU A 163 21.51 -13.11 15.02
N PRO A 164 21.85 -14.23 15.68
CA PRO A 164 21.23 -14.61 16.95
C PRO A 164 21.41 -13.60 18.10
N ASP A 165 22.47 -12.77 18.02
CA ASP A 165 22.79 -11.73 18.99
C ASP A 165 22.24 -10.35 18.61
N GLN A 166 21.58 -10.24 17.46
CA GLN A 166 20.93 -9.02 16.99
C GLN A 166 19.49 -8.94 17.52
N GLU A 167 19.17 -7.87 18.23
CA GLU A 167 17.79 -7.58 18.64
C GLU A 167 16.97 -7.14 17.42
N SER A 168 16.23 -8.05 16.80
CA SER A 168 15.47 -7.79 15.60
C SER A 168 13.95 -7.84 15.84
N ILE A 169 13.22 -6.86 15.28
CA ILE A 169 11.77 -6.73 15.38
C ILE A 169 11.19 -6.59 13.98
N LEU A 170 10.19 -7.43 13.65
CA LEU A 170 9.31 -7.21 12.49
C LEU A 170 8.03 -6.53 12.96
N CYS A 171 7.82 -5.29 12.56
CA CYS A 171 6.73 -4.46 13.07
C CYS A 171 5.87 -3.91 11.93
N GLY A 172 4.55 -4.07 12.03
CA GLY A 172 3.65 -3.55 11.01
C GLY A 172 2.21 -3.99 11.13
N LEU A 173 1.41 -3.64 10.11
CA LEU A 173 0.00 -3.99 10.07
C LEU A 173 -0.19 -5.50 9.82
N PRO A 174 -1.18 -6.15 10.47
CA PRO A 174 -1.39 -7.60 10.38
C PRO A 174 -1.48 -8.14 8.97
N ALA A 175 -2.23 -7.46 8.09
CA ALA A 175 -2.44 -7.92 6.73
C ALA A 175 -1.14 -8.00 5.92
N LEU A 176 -0.19 -7.11 6.16
CA LEU A 176 1.07 -7.09 5.43
C LEU A 176 2.03 -8.19 5.91
N ILE A 177 2.10 -8.40 7.22
CA ILE A 177 3.00 -9.40 7.81
C ILE A 177 2.43 -10.82 7.62
N LEU A 178 1.18 -11.03 7.99
CA LEU A 178 0.59 -12.36 7.98
C LEU A 178 0.37 -12.90 6.54
N LYS A 179 0.01 -12.03 5.57
CA LYS A 179 -0.08 -12.46 4.16
C LYS A 179 1.29 -12.67 3.52
N TRP A 180 2.33 -11.96 3.95
CA TRP A 180 3.68 -12.27 3.54
C TRP A 180 4.12 -13.65 4.04
N ALA A 181 3.79 -13.96 5.29
CA ALA A 181 4.12 -15.26 5.88
C ALA A 181 3.30 -16.40 5.28
N TRP A 182 2.01 -16.14 5.05
CA TRP A 182 1.04 -17.10 4.54
C TRP A 182 0.01 -16.40 3.66
N PRO A 183 0.16 -16.38 2.31
CA PRO A 183 -0.75 -15.70 1.39
C PRO A 183 -2.22 -16.16 1.52
N GLU A 184 -2.43 -17.44 1.78
CA GLU A 184 -3.73 -18.11 1.87
C GLU A 184 -4.38 -18.03 3.27
N ILE A 185 -3.88 -17.19 4.17
CA ILE A 185 -4.31 -17.09 5.58
C ILE A 185 -5.82 -16.90 5.78
N LEU A 186 -6.54 -16.36 4.80
CA LEU A 186 -7.99 -16.14 4.86
C LEU A 186 -8.83 -17.29 4.29
N GLU A 187 -8.21 -18.30 3.70
CA GLU A 187 -8.94 -19.43 3.16
C GLU A 187 -9.73 -20.16 4.27
N ASN A 188 -11.01 -20.40 4.00
CA ASN A 188 -11.95 -21.06 4.91
C ASN A 188 -12.18 -20.36 6.26
N THR A 189 -11.81 -19.09 6.41
CA THR A 189 -12.04 -18.35 7.68
C THR A 189 -13.37 -17.63 7.74
N GLY A 190 -14.02 -17.39 6.60
CA GLY A 190 -15.21 -16.54 6.53
C GLY A 190 -14.93 -15.03 6.63
N TYR A 191 -13.69 -14.61 6.83
CA TYR A 191 -13.29 -13.20 6.88
C TYR A 191 -12.85 -12.67 5.51
N ASN A 192 -13.18 -11.41 5.22
CA ASN A 192 -12.77 -10.76 3.98
C ASN A 192 -11.36 -10.16 4.07
N THR A 193 -10.92 -9.78 5.27
CA THR A 193 -9.61 -9.18 5.49
C THR A 193 -8.92 -9.73 6.74
N VAL A 194 -7.59 -9.76 6.71
CA VAL A 194 -6.79 -10.14 7.88
C VAL A 194 -6.98 -9.16 9.04
N ALA A 195 -7.16 -7.88 8.75
CA ALA A 195 -7.40 -6.88 9.78
C ALA A 195 -8.70 -7.17 10.52
N GLU A 196 -9.78 -7.46 9.79
CA GLU A 196 -11.07 -7.86 10.37
C GLU A 196 -10.95 -9.11 11.24
N MET A 197 -10.25 -10.15 10.75
CA MET A 197 -10.04 -11.38 11.50
C MET A 197 -9.29 -11.11 12.81
N VAL A 198 -8.19 -10.33 12.77
CA VAL A 198 -7.41 -9.99 13.97
C VAL A 198 -8.20 -9.13 14.96
N GLU A 199 -9.08 -8.24 14.48
CA GLU A 199 -9.91 -7.42 15.38
C GLU A 199 -11.04 -8.21 16.02
N LYS A 200 -11.73 -9.08 15.25
CA LYS A 200 -12.90 -9.80 15.74
C LYS A 200 -12.56 -11.08 16.51
N GLU A 201 -11.49 -11.74 16.09
CA GLU A 201 -11.08 -13.04 16.64
C GLU A 201 -9.54 -13.12 16.74
N PRO A 202 -8.91 -12.36 17.65
CA PRO A 202 -7.43 -12.32 17.77
C PRO A 202 -6.81 -13.67 18.10
N GLU A 203 -7.56 -14.60 18.65
CA GLU A 203 -7.14 -15.96 18.98
C GLU A 203 -7.42 -16.99 17.86
N HIS A 204 -7.88 -16.54 16.68
CA HIS A 204 -8.14 -17.42 15.54
C HIS A 204 -6.87 -18.23 15.19
N GLU A 205 -7.04 -19.55 14.98
CA GLU A 205 -5.93 -20.48 14.73
C GLU A 205 -5.03 -20.08 13.56
N ASN A 206 -5.61 -19.49 12.50
CA ASN A 206 -4.85 -19.03 11.35
C ASN A 206 -3.91 -17.86 11.70
N ILE A 207 -4.23 -17.04 12.70
CA ILE A 207 -3.35 -15.96 13.16
C ILE A 207 -2.13 -16.57 13.85
N ALA A 208 -2.35 -17.52 14.77
CA ALA A 208 -1.27 -18.22 15.47
C ALA A 208 -0.36 -18.97 14.48
N LEU A 209 -0.96 -19.65 13.49
CA LEU A 209 -0.22 -20.34 12.44
C LEU A 209 0.55 -19.38 11.54
N GLY A 210 -0.07 -18.25 11.17
CA GLY A 210 0.57 -17.19 10.38
C GLY A 210 1.78 -16.58 11.09
N LEU A 211 1.68 -16.32 12.38
CA LEU A 211 2.80 -15.86 13.21
C LEU A 211 3.92 -16.91 13.28
N ARG A 212 3.58 -18.18 13.46
CA ARG A 212 4.54 -19.27 13.46
C ARG A 212 5.30 -19.34 12.13
N ARG A 213 4.59 -19.29 11.00
CA ARG A 213 5.20 -19.27 9.66
C ARG A 213 6.08 -18.03 9.43
N ALA A 214 5.70 -16.90 9.99
CA ALA A 214 6.53 -15.70 9.94
C ALA A 214 7.85 -15.89 10.72
N LYS A 215 7.78 -16.52 11.89
CA LYS A 215 8.96 -16.89 12.70
C LYS A 215 9.85 -17.91 12.00
N GLU A 216 9.29 -18.88 11.29
CA GLU A 216 10.06 -19.85 10.48
C GLU A 216 10.84 -19.16 9.36
N LYS A 217 10.27 -18.10 8.76
CA LYS A 217 10.93 -17.32 7.71
C LYS A 217 11.96 -16.31 8.24
N LEU A 218 11.74 -15.80 9.45
CA LEU A 218 12.63 -14.87 10.14
C LEU A 218 12.87 -15.38 11.58
N PRO A 219 13.75 -16.37 11.75
CA PRO A 219 14.13 -16.85 13.07
C PRO A 219 14.80 -15.72 13.87
N TYR A 220 14.73 -15.81 15.20
CA TYR A 220 15.28 -14.84 16.15
C TYR A 220 14.61 -13.45 16.13
N THR A 221 13.57 -13.24 15.31
CA THR A 221 12.90 -11.93 15.17
C THR A 221 11.63 -11.88 16.00
N ARG A 222 11.48 -10.87 16.86
CA ARG A 222 10.22 -10.56 17.53
C ARG A 222 9.24 -9.99 16.51
N ILE A 223 7.99 -10.47 16.51
CA ILE A 223 6.95 -9.98 15.58
C ILE A 223 5.95 -9.16 16.36
N VAL A 224 5.68 -7.94 15.90
CA VAL A 224 4.74 -7.00 16.50
C VAL A 224 3.70 -6.59 15.48
N LEU A 225 2.46 -6.99 15.69
CA LEU A 225 1.32 -6.60 14.88
C LEU A 225 0.67 -5.33 15.44
N LEU A 226 0.53 -4.32 14.60
CA LEU A 226 0.01 -3.02 14.98
C LEU A 226 -1.37 -2.74 14.38
N HIS A 227 -2.22 -2.10 15.16
CA HIS A 227 -3.36 -1.38 14.63
C HIS A 227 -2.90 -0.06 13.97
N ARG A 228 -3.73 0.50 13.09
CA ARG A 228 -3.41 1.76 12.38
C ARG A 228 -3.27 2.98 13.31
N ASP A 229 -3.87 2.94 14.49
CA ASP A 229 -3.75 3.99 15.52
C ASP A 229 -2.48 3.86 16.39
N GLY A 230 -1.68 2.82 16.18
CA GLY A 230 -0.43 2.57 16.89
C GLY A 230 -0.54 1.61 18.08
N ARG A 231 -1.73 1.11 18.40
CA ARG A 231 -1.86 0.06 19.43
C ARG A 231 -1.22 -1.24 18.96
N ILE A 232 -0.53 -1.90 19.86
CA ILE A 232 -0.06 -3.26 19.65
C ILE A 232 -1.27 -4.20 19.79
N LEU A 233 -1.52 -4.98 18.75
CA LEU A 233 -2.59 -5.97 18.71
C LEU A 233 -2.12 -7.33 19.22
N LEU A 234 -0.99 -7.78 18.71
CA LEU A 234 -0.39 -9.08 19.05
C LEU A 234 1.13 -8.99 18.97
N GLU A 235 1.79 -9.81 19.80
CA GLU A 235 3.23 -9.99 19.77
C GLU A 235 3.58 -11.48 19.77
N ALA A 236 4.62 -11.84 19.02
CA ALA A 236 5.27 -13.12 19.09
C ALA A 236 6.76 -12.90 19.35
N PRO A 237 7.27 -13.38 20.50
CA PRO A 237 8.66 -13.21 20.93
C PRO A 237 9.65 -13.92 20.02
#